data_fc39b957a55772ee020d4d3db95c9ffd
#
_entry.id   fc39b957a55772ee020d4d3db95c9ffd
#
_cell.length_a   1.000
_cell.length_b   1.000
_cell.length_c   1.000
_cell.angle_alpha   90.00
_cell.angle_beta   90.00
_cell.angle_gamma   90.00
#
_symmetry.space_group_name_H-M   'P 1'
#
loop_
_entity.id
_entity.type
_entity.pdbx_description
1 polymer ?
#
loop_
_entity_poly.entity_id
_entity_poly.type
_entity_poly.pdbx_seq_one_letter_code
_entity_poly.pdbx_strand_id
1 'polypeptide(L)'
;MSYSLIGKEHISEPTIIRLKHLAEKIVIVDGQPGCGKTMFSTIISAMDRVEMLTYAFEIEFVCRLFHLKKMKKDAAIAMVRMFTDHKLYQMMMSRETNFRYSDLSSVFKAADPWRYLKRIFQEGDMVIPERIKNQNPILSLTTHDLLSVSKPVFEGLENRVVFIEIVRHPLYMLIQQTLNYERLLSDPRDVQINIKHGDDELPYYAYQWEKLFISCNAVERAIYTMDNTIRLTNKTKMEMR
;
A
#
# COMPACT_ATOMS: atom_id res chain seq x y z
N MET A 1 14.82 24.01 48.68
CA MET A 1 14.11 22.75 48.60
C MET A 1 14.60 22.02 47.36
N SER A 2 15.27 20.92 47.59
CA SER A 2 16.00 20.13 46.59
C SER A 2 15.02 19.17 45.91
N TYR A 3 14.80 19.31 44.61
CA TYR A 3 14.15 18.27 43.78
C TYR A 3 15.26 17.36 43.25
N SER A 4 15.67 16.41 44.08
CA SER A 4 16.46 15.28 43.61
C SER A 4 15.64 14.00 43.73
N LEU A 5 15.88 13.11 42.77
CA LEU A 5 15.48 11.71 42.76
C LEU A 5 14.08 11.38 42.18
N ILE A 6 13.89 11.66 40.92
CA ILE A 6 13.18 10.66 40.10
C ILE A 6 14.28 9.76 39.53
N GLY A 7 14.36 8.53 40.06
CA GLY A 7 15.27 7.51 39.57
C GLY A 7 15.06 7.37 38.07
N LYS A 8 16.13 7.22 37.30
CA LYS A 8 16.04 6.78 35.90
C LYS A 8 15.52 5.33 35.92
N GLU A 9 14.21 5.15 36.06
CA GLU A 9 13.60 3.91 35.66
C GLU A 9 14.02 3.67 34.21
N HIS A 10 14.59 2.52 33.94
CA HIS A 10 14.79 2.01 32.57
C HIS A 10 13.41 1.90 31.97
N ILE A 11 12.92 2.98 31.37
CA ILE A 11 11.68 2.97 30.60
C ILE A 11 11.97 2.07 29.41
N SER A 12 11.51 0.82 29.49
CA SER A 12 11.56 -0.09 28.36
C SER A 12 10.80 0.55 27.21
N GLU A 13 11.38 0.51 26.02
CA GLU A 13 10.74 1.08 24.83
C GLU A 13 9.35 0.45 24.64
N PRO A 14 8.29 1.25 24.45
CA PRO A 14 6.93 0.72 24.35
C PRO A 14 6.76 -0.12 23.08
N THR A 15 6.10 -1.26 23.20
CA THR A 15 5.66 -2.07 22.05
C THR A 15 4.35 -1.53 21.52
N ILE A 16 4.31 -1.22 20.22
CA ILE A 16 3.11 -0.70 19.55
C ILE A 16 2.24 -1.87 19.09
N ILE A 17 0.96 -1.87 19.51
CA ILE A 17 0.03 -2.94 19.18
C ILE A 17 -1.32 -2.40 18.70
N ARG A 18 -2.00 -3.19 17.85
CA ARG A 18 -3.43 -3.07 17.54
C ARG A 18 -4.03 -4.47 17.48
N LEU A 19 -4.82 -4.82 18.48
CA LEU A 19 -5.41 -6.16 18.62
C LEU A 19 -6.77 -6.27 17.93
N LYS A 20 -7.61 -5.24 18.05
CA LYS A 20 -8.94 -5.21 17.41
C LYS A 20 -8.83 -4.88 15.93
N HIS A 21 -9.72 -5.42 15.11
CA HIS A 21 -9.82 -5.11 13.69
C HIS A 21 -11.29 -4.98 13.26
N LEU A 22 -11.50 -4.22 12.19
CA LEU A 22 -12.80 -4.03 11.53
C LEU A 22 -12.84 -4.77 10.19
N ALA A 23 -11.73 -4.78 9.46
CA ALA A 23 -11.60 -5.42 8.16
C ALA A 23 -11.32 -6.91 8.33
N GLU A 24 -12.35 -7.74 8.21
CA GLU A 24 -12.25 -9.20 8.32
C GLU A 24 -11.72 -9.84 7.04
N LYS A 25 -12.01 -9.24 5.88
CA LYS A 25 -11.57 -9.72 4.57
C LYS A 25 -11.02 -8.58 3.74
N ILE A 26 -9.83 -8.80 3.20
CA ILE A 26 -9.10 -7.81 2.42
C ILE A 26 -8.60 -8.48 1.16
N VAL A 27 -8.80 -7.86 0.01
CA VAL A 27 -8.13 -8.23 -1.24
C VAL A 27 -7.15 -7.11 -1.62
N ILE A 28 -5.91 -7.48 -1.86
CA ILE A 28 -4.88 -6.56 -2.35
C ILE A 28 -4.53 -6.98 -3.78
N VAL A 29 -4.70 -6.06 -4.71
CA VAL A 29 -4.26 -6.23 -6.11
C VAL A 29 -2.99 -5.41 -6.29
N ASP A 30 -1.88 -6.08 -6.47
CA ASP A 30 -0.55 -5.50 -6.59
C ASP A 30 0.10 -5.78 -7.94
N GLY A 31 1.14 -5.06 -8.24
CA GLY A 31 2.00 -5.26 -9.39
C GLY A 31 2.71 -4.00 -9.83
N GLN A 32 3.66 -4.16 -10.74
CA GLN A 32 4.45 -3.06 -11.25
C GLN A 32 3.61 -2.03 -12.03
N PRO A 33 4.01 -0.75 -12.06
CA PRO A 33 3.39 0.24 -12.93
C PRO A 33 3.35 -0.25 -14.39
N GLY A 34 2.17 -0.16 -15.03
CA GLY A 34 1.98 -0.62 -16.41
C GLY A 34 1.63 -2.11 -16.58
N CYS A 35 1.51 -2.91 -15.51
CA CYS A 35 1.13 -4.33 -15.61
C CYS A 35 -0.38 -4.56 -15.88
N GLY A 36 -1.24 -3.55 -15.71
CA GLY A 36 -2.69 -3.67 -15.91
C GLY A 36 -3.52 -3.86 -14.64
N LYS A 37 -2.91 -3.74 -13.46
CA LYS A 37 -3.56 -3.96 -12.16
C LYS A 37 -4.84 -3.14 -11.94
N THR A 38 -4.89 -1.87 -12.38
CA THR A 38 -6.07 -1.02 -12.19
C THR A 38 -7.30 -1.60 -12.89
N MET A 39 -7.14 -2.11 -14.12
CA MET A 39 -8.22 -2.80 -14.83
C MET A 39 -8.69 -4.04 -14.07
N PHE A 40 -7.74 -4.83 -13.57
CA PHE A 40 -8.05 -6.04 -12.81
C PHE A 40 -8.72 -5.72 -11.47
N SER A 41 -8.26 -4.69 -10.77
CA SER A 41 -8.89 -4.19 -9.53
C SER A 41 -10.35 -3.79 -9.74
N THR A 42 -10.67 -3.20 -10.89
CA THR A 42 -12.05 -2.84 -11.24
C THR A 42 -12.94 -4.09 -11.39
N ILE A 43 -12.42 -5.16 -12.00
CA ILE A 43 -13.13 -6.45 -12.13
C ILE A 43 -13.37 -7.06 -10.75
N ILE A 44 -12.36 -7.10 -9.89
CA ILE A 44 -12.49 -7.62 -8.51
C ILE A 44 -13.50 -6.80 -7.71
N SER A 45 -13.49 -5.47 -7.84
CA SER A 45 -14.44 -4.59 -7.13
C SER A 45 -15.89 -4.71 -7.64
N ALA A 46 -16.12 -5.40 -8.73
CA ALA A 46 -17.46 -5.72 -9.23
C ALA A 46 -18.04 -7.02 -8.62
N MET A 47 -17.25 -7.77 -7.86
CA MET A 47 -17.71 -9.00 -7.20
C MET A 47 -18.58 -8.69 -5.98
N ASP A 48 -19.38 -9.68 -5.57
CA ASP A 48 -20.28 -9.52 -4.42
C ASP A 48 -19.51 -9.14 -3.14
N ARG A 49 -20.06 -8.16 -2.41
CA ARG A 49 -19.53 -7.58 -1.15
C ARG A 49 -18.17 -6.93 -1.26
N VAL A 50 -17.51 -6.94 -2.41
CA VAL A 50 -16.24 -6.24 -2.59
C VAL A 50 -16.50 -4.74 -2.70
N GLU A 51 -15.75 -3.96 -1.93
CA GLU A 51 -15.80 -2.51 -2.00
C GLU A 51 -15.07 -2.00 -3.25
N MET A 52 -15.43 -0.78 -3.70
CA MET A 52 -14.74 -0.18 -4.84
C MET A 52 -13.24 -0.07 -4.60
N LEU A 53 -12.48 -0.12 -5.69
CA LEU A 53 -11.03 -0.05 -5.61
C LEU A 53 -10.57 1.24 -4.89
N THR A 54 -9.61 1.08 -3.99
CA THR A 54 -8.96 2.19 -3.28
C THR A 54 -7.45 2.00 -3.33
N TYR A 55 -6.71 3.10 -3.56
CA TYR A 55 -5.25 3.07 -3.48
C TYR A 55 -4.80 3.10 -2.01
N ALA A 56 -3.80 2.28 -1.68
CA ALA A 56 -3.30 2.11 -0.31
C ALA A 56 -1.87 2.64 -0.14
N PHE A 57 -1.62 3.89 -0.54
CA PHE A 57 -0.30 4.51 -0.46
C PHE A 57 0.28 4.51 0.95
N GLU A 58 -0.55 4.69 1.99
CA GLU A 58 -0.11 4.70 3.38
C GLU A 58 0.49 3.34 3.79
N ILE A 59 -0.11 2.25 3.33
CA ILE A 59 0.41 0.89 3.57
C ILE A 59 1.72 0.68 2.79
N GLU A 60 1.80 1.18 1.56
CA GLU A 60 3.04 1.15 0.78
C GLU A 60 4.17 1.89 1.49
N PHE A 61 3.91 3.11 2.01
CA PHE A 61 4.92 3.89 2.73
C PHE A 61 5.39 3.19 3.99
N VAL A 62 4.50 2.59 4.78
CA VAL A 62 4.86 1.80 5.95
C VAL A 62 5.79 0.65 5.58
N CYS A 63 5.46 -0.12 4.54
CA CYS A 63 6.27 -1.26 4.10
C CYS A 63 7.63 -0.81 3.56
N ARG A 64 7.69 0.30 2.82
CA ARG A 64 8.93 0.89 2.31
C ARG A 64 9.83 1.39 3.44
N LEU A 65 9.27 2.09 4.45
CA LEU A 65 10.02 2.53 5.63
C LEU A 65 10.53 1.35 6.47
N PHE A 66 9.75 0.28 6.58
CA PHE A 66 10.19 -0.95 7.23
C PHE A 66 11.34 -1.61 6.46
N HIS A 67 11.25 -1.71 5.13
CA HIS A 67 12.31 -2.22 4.27
C HIS A 67 13.61 -1.42 4.41
N LEU A 68 13.51 -0.09 4.47
CA LEU A 68 14.64 0.82 4.70
C LEU A 68 15.16 0.81 6.14
N LYS A 69 14.61 -0.03 7.02
CA LYS A 69 14.96 -0.10 8.46
C LYS A 69 14.76 1.24 9.21
N LYS A 70 13.80 2.06 8.74
CA LYS A 70 13.41 3.34 9.35
C LYS A 70 12.17 3.20 10.23
N MET A 71 11.58 2.02 10.29
CA MET A 71 10.41 1.71 11.12
C MET A 71 10.63 0.36 11.82
N LYS A 72 10.23 0.26 13.09
CA LYS A 72 10.23 -0.99 13.85
C LYS A 72 9.12 -1.93 13.40
N LYS A 73 9.32 -3.21 13.60
CA LYS A 73 8.39 -4.27 13.15
C LYS A 73 7.00 -4.13 13.78
N ASP A 74 6.93 -3.94 15.08
CA ASP A 74 5.68 -3.78 15.83
C ASP A 74 4.89 -2.56 15.35
N ALA A 75 5.56 -1.43 15.15
CA ALA A 75 4.96 -0.22 14.61
C ALA A 75 4.42 -0.45 13.18
N ALA A 76 5.21 -1.08 12.30
CA ALA A 76 4.78 -1.36 10.94
C ALA A 76 3.53 -2.25 10.90
N ILE A 77 3.49 -3.33 11.69
CA ILE A 77 2.34 -4.24 11.80
C ILE A 77 1.10 -3.49 12.33
N ALA A 78 1.26 -2.72 13.41
CA ALA A 78 0.14 -1.98 13.99
C ALA A 78 -0.41 -0.93 13.02
N MET A 79 0.45 -0.22 12.28
CA MET A 79 0.04 0.77 11.28
C MET A 79 -0.67 0.12 10.09
N VAL A 80 -0.19 -1.01 9.59
CA VAL A 80 -0.89 -1.76 8.52
C VAL A 80 -2.31 -2.11 8.97
N ARG A 81 -2.47 -2.67 10.16
CA ARG A 81 -3.79 -2.99 10.73
C ARG A 81 -4.68 -1.76 10.87
N MET A 82 -4.12 -0.66 11.38
CA MET A 82 -4.84 0.59 11.60
C MET A 82 -5.30 1.21 10.28
N PHE A 83 -4.43 1.33 9.28
CA PHE A 83 -4.79 1.91 7.98
C PHE A 83 -5.80 1.06 7.23
N THR A 84 -5.69 -0.27 7.30
CA THR A 84 -6.65 -1.18 6.70
C THR A 84 -8.04 -0.99 7.30
N ASP A 85 -8.14 -0.95 8.63
CA ASP A 85 -9.40 -0.72 9.32
C ASP A 85 -9.96 0.67 9.05
N HIS A 86 -9.10 1.69 9.05
CA HIS A 86 -9.50 3.08 8.78
C HIS A 86 -10.06 3.23 7.36
N LYS A 87 -9.41 2.62 6.37
CA LYS A 87 -9.91 2.66 4.98
C LYS A 87 -11.30 2.01 4.87
N LEU A 88 -11.50 0.84 5.46
CA LEU A 88 -12.82 0.22 5.46
C LEU A 88 -13.86 1.09 6.17
N TYR A 89 -13.51 1.62 7.34
CA TYR A 89 -14.39 2.51 8.11
C TYR A 89 -14.82 3.74 7.28
N GLN A 90 -13.87 4.41 6.63
CA GLN A 90 -14.14 5.57 5.77
C GLN A 90 -14.95 5.19 4.52
N MET A 91 -14.66 4.05 3.90
CA MET A 91 -15.39 3.55 2.74
C MET A 91 -16.86 3.27 3.07
N MET A 92 -17.14 2.73 4.26
CA MET A 92 -18.51 2.46 4.71
C MET A 92 -19.35 3.72 4.95
N MET A 93 -18.70 4.89 4.99
CA MET A 93 -19.36 6.22 5.04
C MET A 93 -19.23 7.00 3.72
N SER A 94 -18.63 6.40 2.70
CA SER A 94 -18.29 7.08 1.44
C SER A 94 -17.40 8.32 1.59
N ARG A 95 -16.59 8.41 2.66
CA ARG A 95 -15.65 9.52 2.88
C ARG A 95 -14.41 9.42 1.98
N GLU A 96 -13.96 8.22 1.61
CA GLU A 96 -12.85 7.99 0.66
C GLU A 96 -13.34 7.69 -0.77
N THR A 97 -14.52 8.13 -1.13
CA THR A 97 -15.09 7.92 -2.44
C THR A 97 -14.53 8.93 -3.44
N ASN A 98 -13.95 8.43 -4.55
CA ASN A 98 -13.48 9.28 -5.62
C ASN A 98 -14.64 9.69 -6.54
N PHE A 99 -14.97 10.99 -6.57
CA PHE A 99 -16.01 11.56 -7.42
C PHE A 99 -15.48 12.13 -8.74
N ARG A 100 -14.20 11.99 -9.06
CA ARG A 100 -13.65 12.46 -10.32
C ARG A 100 -14.04 11.53 -11.47
N TYR A 101 -14.95 11.96 -12.32
CA TYR A 101 -15.58 11.14 -13.37
C TYR A 101 -14.58 10.47 -14.33
N SER A 102 -13.46 11.13 -14.65
CA SER A 102 -12.45 10.62 -15.59
C SER A 102 -11.62 9.44 -15.04
N ASP A 103 -11.59 9.25 -13.73
CA ASP A 103 -10.74 8.26 -13.10
C ASP A 103 -11.37 6.86 -13.12
N LEU A 104 -10.54 5.83 -13.30
CA LEU A 104 -11.01 4.43 -13.22
C LEU A 104 -11.47 4.04 -11.81
N SER A 105 -10.94 4.70 -10.78
CA SER A 105 -11.34 4.53 -9.38
C SER A 105 -12.56 5.37 -8.98
N SER A 106 -13.21 6.04 -9.94
CA SER A 106 -14.37 6.88 -9.68
C SER A 106 -15.58 6.06 -9.26
N VAL A 107 -16.37 6.60 -8.34
CA VAL A 107 -17.67 6.01 -7.95
C VAL A 107 -18.59 5.79 -9.15
N PHE A 108 -18.53 6.66 -10.17
CA PHE A 108 -19.31 6.54 -11.39
C PHE A 108 -18.88 5.37 -12.29
N LYS A 109 -17.74 4.76 -12.02
CA LYS A 109 -17.22 3.56 -12.69
C LYS A 109 -17.38 2.29 -11.85
N ALA A 110 -17.85 2.42 -10.60
CA ALA A 110 -18.14 1.28 -9.74
C ALA A 110 -19.32 0.46 -10.32
N ALA A 111 -19.36 -0.84 -10.03
CA ALA A 111 -20.45 -1.72 -10.45
C ALA A 111 -21.81 -1.30 -9.85
N ASP A 112 -21.81 -0.77 -8.64
CA ASP A 112 -22.99 -0.19 -7.98
C ASP A 112 -22.66 1.20 -7.40
N PRO A 113 -22.74 2.26 -8.22
CA PRO A 113 -22.50 3.63 -7.75
C PRO A 113 -23.52 4.06 -6.67
N TRP A 114 -24.75 3.58 -6.77
CA TRP A 114 -25.82 3.98 -5.86
C TRP A 114 -25.57 3.53 -4.42
N ARG A 115 -24.86 2.43 -4.21
CA ARG A 115 -24.43 1.97 -2.88
C ARG A 115 -23.65 3.04 -2.14
N TYR A 116 -22.71 3.68 -2.82
CA TYR A 116 -21.84 4.72 -2.24
C TYR A 116 -22.57 6.06 -2.09
N LEU A 117 -23.40 6.43 -3.07
CA LEU A 117 -24.19 7.66 -3.00
C LEU A 117 -25.21 7.60 -1.85
N LYS A 118 -25.86 6.46 -1.64
CA LYS A 118 -26.79 6.26 -0.51
C LYS A 118 -26.08 6.38 0.85
N ARG A 119 -24.84 5.89 0.95
CA ARG A 119 -24.08 5.97 2.22
C ARG A 119 -23.81 7.40 2.68
N ILE A 120 -23.75 8.38 1.77
CA ILE A 120 -23.55 9.81 2.10
C ILE A 120 -24.69 10.33 2.97
N PHE A 121 -25.91 9.80 2.79
CA PHE A 121 -27.13 10.23 3.50
C PHE A 121 -27.51 9.29 4.65
N GLN A 122 -26.73 8.25 4.88
CA GLN A 122 -26.97 7.31 5.97
C GLN A 122 -26.25 7.75 7.24
N GLU A 123 -26.78 7.30 8.39
CA GLU A 123 -26.10 7.47 9.67
C GLU A 123 -24.69 6.87 9.63
N GLY A 124 -23.72 7.58 10.20
CA GLY A 124 -22.31 7.21 10.22
C GLY A 124 -21.78 6.88 11.61
N ASP A 125 -20.49 6.93 11.75
CA ASP A 125 -19.71 6.80 12.98
C ASP A 125 -20.12 5.61 13.88
N MET A 126 -21.03 5.78 14.83
CA MET A 126 -21.38 4.76 15.82
C MET A 126 -22.01 3.49 15.24
N VAL A 127 -22.71 3.60 14.11
CA VAL A 127 -23.39 2.45 13.47
C VAL A 127 -22.48 1.68 12.51
N ILE A 128 -21.32 2.23 12.15
CA ILE A 128 -20.42 1.62 11.17
C ILE A 128 -19.88 0.25 11.59
N PRO A 129 -19.43 0.01 12.83
CA PRO A 129 -18.95 -1.31 13.24
C PRO A 129 -20.03 -2.41 13.08
N GLU A 130 -21.26 -2.11 13.42
CA GLU A 130 -22.38 -3.04 13.26
C GLU A 130 -22.74 -3.25 11.78
N ARG A 131 -22.72 -2.18 10.99
CA ARG A 131 -22.92 -2.25 9.53
C ARG A 131 -21.86 -3.13 8.87
N ILE A 132 -20.57 -2.99 9.23
CA ILE A 132 -19.49 -3.87 8.73
C ILE A 132 -19.78 -5.32 9.11
N LYS A 133 -20.15 -5.60 10.35
CA LYS A 133 -20.47 -6.95 10.81
C LYS A 133 -21.63 -7.56 10.01
N ASN A 134 -22.67 -6.80 9.75
CA ASN A 134 -23.88 -7.28 9.07
C ASN A 134 -23.67 -7.44 7.55
N GLN A 135 -22.95 -6.53 6.91
CA GLN A 135 -22.71 -6.56 5.47
C GLN A 135 -21.50 -7.42 5.10
N ASN A 136 -20.59 -7.68 6.03
CA ASN A 136 -19.36 -8.44 5.84
C ASN A 136 -18.62 -8.02 4.55
N PRO A 137 -18.29 -6.70 4.38
CA PRO A 137 -17.66 -6.18 3.19
C PRO A 137 -16.25 -6.71 3.03
N ILE A 138 -15.78 -6.78 1.79
CA ILE A 138 -14.41 -7.13 1.43
C ILE A 138 -13.71 -5.84 1.01
N LEU A 139 -12.72 -5.41 1.77
CA LEU A 139 -11.93 -4.22 1.41
C LEU A 139 -11.05 -4.52 0.21
N SER A 140 -11.17 -3.71 -0.85
CA SER A 140 -10.37 -3.84 -2.08
C SER A 140 -9.29 -2.75 -2.13
N LEU A 141 -8.04 -3.16 -2.07
CA LEU A 141 -6.87 -2.29 -2.11
C LEU A 141 -6.08 -2.51 -3.39
N THR A 142 -5.62 -1.43 -3.99
CA THR A 142 -4.69 -1.46 -5.12
C THR A 142 -3.36 -0.84 -4.69
N THR A 143 -2.26 -1.53 -4.96
CA THR A 143 -0.91 -1.14 -4.54
C THR A 143 0.09 -1.19 -5.70
N HIS A 144 1.31 -0.66 -5.46
CA HIS A 144 2.38 -0.57 -6.44
C HIS A 144 3.65 -1.21 -5.89
N ASP A 145 4.06 -2.34 -6.50
CA ASP A 145 5.28 -3.08 -6.14
C ASP A 145 5.39 -3.46 -4.65
N LEU A 146 4.23 -3.56 -3.98
CA LEU A 146 4.16 -3.80 -2.55
C LEU A 146 4.70 -5.17 -2.17
N LEU A 147 4.46 -6.21 -3.00
CA LEU A 147 4.83 -7.58 -2.67
C LEU A 147 6.31 -7.75 -2.36
N SER A 148 7.18 -7.01 -3.03
CA SER A 148 8.64 -7.03 -2.80
C SER A 148 9.04 -6.64 -1.38
N VAL A 149 8.21 -5.86 -0.67
CA VAL A 149 8.47 -5.32 0.68
C VAL A 149 7.31 -5.59 1.67
N SER A 150 6.40 -6.48 1.32
CA SER A 150 5.09 -6.70 1.97
C SER A 150 5.10 -7.44 3.31
N LYS A 151 6.26 -7.79 3.86
CA LYS A 151 6.33 -8.54 5.12
C LYS A 151 5.41 -8.02 6.24
N PRO A 152 5.32 -6.69 6.51
CA PRO A 152 4.40 -6.17 7.51
C PRO A 152 2.92 -6.41 7.18
N VAL A 153 2.56 -6.51 5.90
CA VAL A 153 1.19 -6.78 5.45
C VAL A 153 0.78 -8.20 5.83
N PHE A 154 1.59 -9.19 5.48
CA PHE A 154 1.26 -10.59 5.78
C PHE A 154 1.28 -10.87 7.28
N GLU A 155 2.24 -10.34 8.01
CA GLU A 155 2.30 -10.48 9.48
C GLU A 155 1.19 -9.71 10.19
N GLY A 156 0.73 -8.59 9.61
CA GLY A 156 -0.32 -7.74 10.19
C GLY A 156 -1.73 -8.24 9.88
N LEU A 157 -1.97 -8.68 8.67
CA LEU A 157 -3.30 -9.08 8.21
C LEU A 157 -3.54 -10.60 8.31
N GLU A 158 -2.47 -11.40 8.35
CA GLU A 158 -2.54 -12.85 8.55
C GLU A 158 -3.47 -13.52 7.50
N ASN A 159 -4.40 -14.36 7.94
CA ASN A 159 -5.35 -15.08 7.07
C ASN A 159 -6.51 -14.21 6.53
N ARG A 160 -6.55 -12.93 6.88
CA ARG A 160 -7.57 -11.99 6.41
C ARG A 160 -7.29 -11.44 5.01
N VAL A 161 -6.07 -11.58 4.51
CA VAL A 161 -5.67 -11.03 3.22
C VAL A 161 -5.60 -12.08 2.12
N VAL A 162 -6.24 -11.75 0.99
CA VAL A 162 -6.00 -12.40 -0.31
C VAL A 162 -5.13 -11.44 -1.12
N PHE A 163 -3.93 -11.87 -1.46
CA PHE A 163 -2.98 -11.07 -2.22
C PHE A 163 -2.91 -11.56 -3.67
N ILE A 164 -3.22 -10.69 -4.62
CA ILE A 164 -3.24 -10.98 -6.05
C ILE A 164 -2.14 -10.15 -6.71
N GLU A 165 -1.12 -10.82 -7.23
CA GLU A 165 -0.07 -10.18 -8.00
C GLU A 165 -0.39 -10.24 -9.49
N ILE A 166 -0.43 -9.08 -10.15
CA ILE A 166 -0.59 -8.99 -11.60
C ILE A 166 0.80 -8.91 -12.23
N VAL A 167 1.13 -9.93 -13.00
CA VAL A 167 2.43 -10.04 -13.69
C VAL A 167 2.22 -9.83 -15.19
N ARG A 168 3.07 -9.00 -15.78
CA ARG A 168 3.14 -8.80 -17.22
C ARG A 168 4.57 -9.07 -17.68
N HIS A 169 4.71 -9.59 -18.91
CA HIS A 169 6.04 -9.84 -19.45
C HIS A 169 6.89 -8.56 -19.50
N PRO A 170 8.14 -8.55 -18.96
CA PRO A 170 8.95 -7.35 -18.79
C PRO A 170 9.12 -6.52 -20.07
N LEU A 171 9.30 -7.16 -21.23
CA LEU A 171 9.44 -6.45 -22.51
C LEU A 171 8.26 -5.54 -22.82
N TYR A 172 7.03 -5.92 -22.46
CA TYR A 172 5.85 -5.08 -22.67
C TYR A 172 5.72 -3.93 -21.67
N MET A 173 6.50 -3.94 -20.59
CA MET A 173 6.54 -2.86 -19.61
C MET A 173 7.72 -1.92 -19.83
N LEU A 174 8.77 -2.35 -20.55
CA LEU A 174 10.04 -1.64 -20.64
C LEU A 174 9.87 -0.19 -21.11
N ILE A 175 9.10 0.05 -22.16
CA ILE A 175 8.88 1.41 -22.70
C ILE A 175 8.24 2.30 -21.63
N GLN A 176 7.20 1.82 -20.97
CA GLN A 176 6.51 2.59 -19.91
C GLN A 176 7.44 2.87 -18.73
N GLN A 177 8.20 1.87 -18.32
CA GLN A 177 9.17 2.02 -17.23
C GLN A 177 10.28 3.01 -17.60
N THR A 178 10.84 2.92 -18.81
CA THR A 178 11.85 3.88 -19.29
C THR A 178 11.33 5.32 -19.22
N LEU A 179 10.11 5.57 -19.70
CA LEU A 179 9.50 6.91 -19.63
C LEU A 179 9.31 7.39 -18.18
N ASN A 180 9.02 6.49 -17.25
CA ASN A 180 8.94 6.83 -15.83
C ASN A 180 10.31 7.26 -15.31
N TYR A 181 11.40 6.56 -15.69
CA TYR A 181 12.77 6.90 -15.27
C TYR A 181 13.37 8.13 -15.93
N GLU A 182 12.91 8.50 -17.12
CA GLU A 182 13.27 9.77 -17.76
C GLU A 182 12.73 10.98 -17.01
N ARG A 183 11.59 10.81 -16.32
CA ARG A 183 10.91 11.85 -15.52
C ARG A 183 11.19 11.76 -14.03
N LEU A 184 11.96 10.77 -13.63
CA LEU A 184 12.22 10.49 -12.23
C LEU A 184 12.77 11.72 -11.51
N LEU A 185 12.21 12.02 -10.32
CA LEU A 185 12.56 13.16 -9.46
C LEU A 185 12.28 14.56 -10.07
N SER A 186 11.81 14.65 -11.30
CA SER A 186 11.47 15.93 -11.93
C SER A 186 10.01 16.34 -11.78
N ASP A 187 9.11 15.39 -11.52
CA ASP A 187 7.68 15.65 -11.36
C ASP A 187 7.29 15.74 -9.87
N PRO A 188 6.88 16.94 -9.38
CA PRO A 188 6.48 17.11 -7.97
C PRO A 188 5.24 16.29 -7.56
N ARG A 189 4.54 15.68 -8.54
CA ARG A 189 3.43 14.74 -8.27
C ARG A 189 3.90 13.32 -7.99
N ASP A 190 5.20 13.07 -8.12
CA ASP A 190 5.78 11.74 -7.88
C ASP A 190 5.99 11.56 -6.38
N VAL A 191 4.88 11.24 -5.69
CA VAL A 191 4.83 11.10 -4.24
C VAL A 191 5.42 9.74 -3.85
N GLN A 192 6.76 9.68 -3.69
CA GLN A 192 7.47 8.48 -3.28
C GLN A 192 8.48 8.76 -2.16
N ILE A 193 8.93 7.70 -1.49
CA ILE A 193 10.01 7.80 -0.50
C ILE A 193 11.34 7.80 -1.24
N ASN A 194 12.16 8.83 -1.00
CA ASN A 194 13.49 8.93 -1.52
C ASN A 194 14.54 8.76 -0.42
N ILE A 195 15.74 8.34 -0.81
CA ILE A 195 16.91 8.20 0.05
C ILE A 195 18.02 9.14 -0.47
N LYS A 196 18.84 9.65 0.43
CA LYS A 196 20.01 10.44 0.09
C LYS A 196 21.23 9.54 0.01
N HIS A 197 22.02 9.65 -1.10
CA HIS A 197 23.30 8.98 -1.27
C HIS A 197 24.34 9.98 -1.75
N GLY A 198 25.25 10.43 -0.85
CA GLY A 198 26.11 11.58 -1.11
C GLY A 198 25.28 12.85 -1.32
N ASP A 199 25.40 13.48 -2.48
CA ASP A 199 24.60 14.64 -2.87
C ASP A 199 23.40 14.27 -3.76
N ASP A 200 23.27 13.00 -4.16
CA ASP A 200 22.18 12.52 -4.99
C ASP A 200 20.93 12.16 -4.16
N GLU A 201 19.76 12.49 -4.73
CA GLU A 201 18.46 12.02 -4.28
C GLU A 201 18.05 10.81 -5.14
N LEU A 202 17.74 9.69 -4.51
CA LEU A 202 17.41 8.43 -5.17
C LEU A 202 16.09 7.86 -4.66
N PRO A 203 15.32 7.14 -5.50
CA PRO A 203 14.12 6.46 -5.02
C PRO A 203 14.48 5.30 -4.07
N TYR A 204 13.58 4.97 -3.15
CA TYR A 204 13.79 3.95 -2.10
C TYR A 204 14.24 2.60 -2.66
N TYR A 205 13.79 2.22 -3.84
CA TYR A 205 14.12 0.94 -4.48
C TYR A 205 15.54 0.88 -5.04
N ALA A 206 16.28 2.00 -5.09
CA ALA A 206 17.71 2.03 -5.35
C ALA A 206 18.56 1.62 -4.13
N TYR A 207 17.94 1.40 -2.97
CA TYR A 207 18.61 1.00 -1.72
C TYR A 207 19.39 -0.29 -1.91
N GLN A 208 20.67 -0.28 -1.50
CA GLN A 208 21.69 -1.34 -1.61
C GLN A 208 22.32 -1.49 -3.01
N TRP A 209 21.94 -0.70 -4.01
CA TRP A 209 22.59 -0.67 -5.32
C TRP A 209 22.69 0.75 -5.90
N GLU A 210 22.77 1.74 -5.03
CA GLU A 210 22.74 3.17 -5.32
C GLU A 210 23.77 3.58 -6.38
N LYS A 211 25.03 3.11 -6.26
CA LYS A 211 26.12 3.44 -7.20
C LYS A 211 25.82 2.97 -8.62
N LEU A 212 25.27 1.75 -8.75
CA LEU A 212 24.86 1.23 -10.05
C LEU A 212 23.69 2.03 -10.61
N PHE A 213 22.68 2.35 -9.77
CA PHE A 213 21.51 3.14 -10.18
C PHE A 213 21.93 4.51 -10.74
N ILE A 214 22.88 5.20 -10.10
CA ILE A 214 23.39 6.50 -10.54
C ILE A 214 24.09 6.39 -11.90
N SER A 215 24.88 5.34 -12.12
CA SER A 215 25.64 5.15 -13.38
C SER A 215 24.77 4.72 -14.57
N CYS A 216 23.53 4.24 -14.33
CA CYS A 216 22.64 3.73 -15.37
C CYS A 216 21.88 4.85 -16.09
N ASN A 217 21.63 4.67 -17.38
CA ASN A 217 20.64 5.43 -18.13
C ASN A 217 19.20 4.96 -17.81
N ALA A 218 18.18 5.64 -18.35
CA ALA A 218 16.77 5.35 -18.02
C ALA A 218 16.36 3.91 -18.41
N VAL A 219 16.84 3.37 -19.52
CA VAL A 219 16.54 2.00 -19.97
C VAL A 219 17.16 0.98 -19.01
N GLU A 220 18.42 1.18 -18.67
CA GLU A 220 19.14 0.32 -17.73
C GLU A 220 18.51 0.34 -16.34
N ARG A 221 18.13 1.54 -15.84
CA ARG A 221 17.37 1.67 -14.58
C ARG A 221 16.06 0.88 -14.62
N ALA A 222 15.32 0.95 -15.73
CA ALA A 222 14.09 0.19 -15.90
C ALA A 222 14.36 -1.33 -15.82
N ILE A 223 15.36 -1.84 -16.51
CA ILE A 223 15.72 -3.26 -16.53
C ILE A 223 16.16 -3.72 -15.13
N TYR A 224 17.12 -3.03 -14.51
CA TYR A 224 17.67 -3.43 -13.21
C TYR A 224 16.61 -3.34 -12.10
N THR A 225 15.74 -2.32 -12.12
CA THR A 225 14.67 -2.22 -11.12
C THR A 225 13.65 -3.33 -11.28
N MET A 226 13.23 -3.67 -12.51
CA MET A 226 12.33 -4.80 -12.75
C MET A 226 12.96 -6.12 -12.28
N ASP A 227 14.22 -6.40 -12.60
CA ASP A 227 14.92 -7.60 -12.15
C ASP A 227 15.02 -7.64 -10.62
N ASN A 228 15.43 -6.56 -9.97
CA ASN A 228 15.54 -6.48 -8.52
C ASN A 228 14.17 -6.68 -7.84
N THR A 229 13.11 -6.04 -8.34
CA THR A 229 11.75 -6.23 -7.83
C THR A 229 11.30 -7.68 -7.94
N ILE A 230 11.53 -8.35 -9.07
CA ILE A 230 11.20 -9.76 -9.26
C ILE A 230 11.98 -10.64 -8.27
N ARG A 231 13.26 -10.39 -8.07
CA ARG A 231 14.08 -11.15 -7.11
C ARG A 231 13.58 -10.99 -5.67
N LEU A 232 13.29 -9.77 -5.24
CA LEU A 232 12.75 -9.49 -3.91
C LEU A 232 11.37 -10.12 -3.73
N THR A 233 10.50 -10.01 -4.73
CA THR A 233 9.19 -10.65 -4.73
C THR A 233 9.27 -12.16 -4.58
N ASN A 234 10.16 -12.82 -5.33
CA ASN A 234 10.37 -14.26 -5.24
C ASN A 234 10.90 -14.65 -3.86
N LYS A 235 11.83 -13.88 -3.29
CA LYS A 235 12.32 -14.10 -1.94
C LYS A 235 11.17 -13.99 -0.92
N THR A 236 10.35 -12.96 -0.98
CA THR A 236 9.19 -12.78 -0.10
C THR A 236 8.21 -13.98 -0.21
N LYS A 237 7.92 -14.45 -1.43
CA LYS A 237 7.08 -15.63 -1.66
C LYS A 237 7.64 -16.91 -1.04
N MET A 238 8.96 -17.06 -1.01
CA MET A 238 9.61 -18.23 -0.38
C MET A 238 9.54 -18.15 1.15
N GLU A 239 9.66 -16.97 1.73
CA GLU A 239 9.59 -16.74 3.18
C GLU A 239 8.15 -16.90 3.74
N MET A 240 7.13 -16.84 2.89
CA MET A 240 5.72 -16.98 3.27
C MET A 240 5.18 -18.42 3.14
N ARG A 241 5.93 -19.33 2.57
CA ARG A 241 5.59 -20.76 2.48
C ARG A 241 5.97 -21.52 3.73
#